data_efcdd6660fa9b916611f43e723390313
#
_entry.id   efcdd6660fa9b916611f43e723390313
#
_cell.length_a   1.000
_cell.length_b   1.000
_cell.length_c   1.000
_cell.angle_alpha   90.00
_cell.angle_beta   90.00
_cell.angle_gamma   90.00
#
_symmetry.space_group_name_H-M   'P 1'
#
loop_
_entity.id
_entity.type
_entity.pdbx_description
1 polymer ?
#
loop_
_entity_poly.entity_id
_entity_poly.type
_entity_poly.pdbx_seq_one_letter_code
_entity_poly.pdbx_strand_id
1 'polypeptide(L)'
;DKILLANNGAHIEPVFAVSDAFMFEHYNRSATHTKEKLLNDWKLMEKIADAGKICVYRFGAKPEGSLPLEAIDEGQKRPRLTHDEYADLSKKQLELYLALYLIGAQPYSYFQWNWNWTLKGGPLEHYPEFHQPLGQPLAKYTRVHPEGWEFTREFEHASVWVDTDKWVANIEWK
;
A
#
# COMPACT_ATOMS: atom_id res chain seq x y z
N ASP A 1 8.63 12.04 25.00
CA ASP A 1 8.21 12.57 23.69
C ASP A 1 7.11 11.68 23.15
N LYS A 2 6.20 12.26 22.35
CA LYS A 2 5.08 11.55 21.73
C LYS A 2 5.16 11.74 20.21
N ILE A 3 4.81 10.71 19.46
CA ILE A 3 4.70 10.78 17.99
C ILE A 3 3.29 11.17 17.61
N LEU A 4 3.14 12.24 16.82
CA LEU A 4 1.87 12.64 16.23
C LEU A 4 1.72 11.99 14.85
N LEU A 5 0.84 10.98 14.76
CA LEU A 5 0.52 10.31 13.51
C LEU A 5 -0.77 10.90 12.93
N ALA A 6 -0.68 11.46 11.73
CA ALA A 6 -1.83 11.91 10.96
C ALA A 6 -2.34 10.80 10.04
N ASN A 7 -3.65 10.56 10.10
CA ASN A 7 -4.31 9.67 9.15
C ASN A 7 -4.59 10.43 7.85
N ASN A 8 -3.87 10.10 6.78
CA ASN A 8 -3.80 10.88 5.55
C ASN A 8 -3.25 12.32 5.77
N GLY A 9 -3.50 13.23 4.85
CA GLY A 9 -3.16 14.65 5.03
C GLY A 9 -1.71 15.06 4.76
N ALA A 10 -0.84 14.16 4.31
CA ALA A 10 0.55 14.48 3.98
C ALA A 10 0.71 15.57 2.87
N HIS A 11 -0.33 15.79 2.08
CA HIS A 11 -0.39 16.82 1.03
C HIS A 11 -0.82 18.19 1.58
N ILE A 12 -1.24 18.28 2.84
CA ILE A 12 -1.71 19.50 3.50
C ILE A 12 -0.57 20.09 4.31
N GLU A 13 0.03 21.19 3.85
CA GLU A 13 1.25 21.76 4.47
C GLU A 13 1.16 22.02 5.97
N PRO A 14 0.09 22.62 6.54
CA PRO A 14 -0.01 22.80 7.99
C PRO A 14 -0.04 21.46 8.76
N VAL A 15 -0.67 20.42 8.21
CA VAL A 15 -0.69 19.07 8.80
C VAL A 15 0.69 18.44 8.68
N PHE A 16 1.33 18.58 7.51
CA PHE A 16 2.67 18.07 7.28
C PHE A 16 3.70 18.65 8.25
N ALA A 17 3.62 19.96 8.50
CA ALA A 17 4.57 20.65 9.37
C ALA A 17 4.57 20.13 10.81
N VAL A 18 3.40 19.80 11.36
CA VAL A 18 3.25 19.44 12.79
C VAL A 18 3.23 17.94 13.05
N SER A 19 3.07 17.10 12.02
CA SER A 19 2.99 15.64 12.19
C SER A 19 4.36 14.99 12.08
N ASP A 20 4.62 13.96 12.87
CA ASP A 20 5.84 13.15 12.84
C ASP A 20 5.70 11.93 11.94
N ALA A 21 4.46 11.49 11.73
CA ALA A 21 4.12 10.29 10.97
C ALA A 21 2.84 10.46 10.17
N PHE A 22 2.73 9.71 9.08
CA PHE A 22 1.56 9.69 8.21
C PHE A 22 1.14 8.27 7.92
N MET A 23 -0.17 8.00 7.93
CA MET A 23 -0.75 6.75 7.50
C MET A 23 -1.57 6.97 6.22
N PHE A 24 -1.22 6.25 5.15
CA PHE A 24 -2.04 6.12 3.95
C PHE A 24 -2.95 4.91 4.11
N GLU A 25 -4.25 5.13 4.12
CA GLU A 25 -5.23 4.10 4.43
C GLU A 25 -6.05 3.64 3.24
N HIS A 26 -6.54 2.40 3.36
CA HIS A 26 -7.54 1.81 2.47
C HIS A 26 -7.16 1.89 0.99
N TYR A 27 -5.86 1.79 0.72
CA TYR A 27 -5.35 1.89 -0.63
C TYR A 27 -5.73 0.64 -1.43
N ASN A 28 -6.76 0.73 -2.23
CA ASN A 28 -7.14 -0.29 -3.18
C ASN A 28 -7.70 0.37 -4.44
N ARG A 29 -7.72 -0.35 -5.56
CA ARG A 29 -8.34 0.13 -6.79
C ARG A 29 -9.81 0.47 -6.54
N SER A 30 -10.17 1.73 -6.77
CA SER A 30 -11.54 2.24 -6.65
C SER A 30 -11.67 3.52 -7.48
N ALA A 31 -12.87 4.10 -7.56
CA ALA A 31 -13.07 5.39 -8.22
C ALA A 31 -12.25 6.53 -7.59
N THR A 32 -11.92 6.42 -6.30
CA THR A 32 -11.14 7.42 -5.54
C THR A 32 -9.65 7.07 -5.41
N HIS A 33 -9.27 5.82 -5.72
CA HIS A 33 -7.90 5.32 -5.63
C HIS A 33 -7.44 4.87 -7.02
N THR A 34 -7.01 5.84 -7.81
CA THR A 34 -6.57 5.66 -9.18
C THR A 34 -5.06 5.46 -9.27
N LYS A 35 -4.58 5.04 -10.44
CA LYS A 35 -3.14 4.94 -10.72
C LYS A 35 -2.41 6.27 -10.57
N GLU A 36 -3.07 7.38 -10.91
CA GLU A 36 -2.52 8.73 -10.74
C GLU A 36 -2.36 9.08 -9.26
N LYS A 37 -3.35 8.73 -8.43
CA LYS A 37 -3.26 8.91 -6.98
C LYS A 37 -2.12 8.07 -6.41
N LEU A 38 -1.98 6.81 -6.83
CA LEU A 38 -0.88 5.94 -6.40
C LEU A 38 0.49 6.56 -6.69
N LEU A 39 0.69 7.07 -7.91
CA LEU A 39 1.93 7.76 -8.28
C LEU A 39 2.18 9.01 -7.41
N ASN A 40 1.13 9.77 -7.09
CA ASN A 40 1.24 10.91 -6.19
C ASN A 40 1.58 10.47 -4.75
N ASP A 41 1.02 9.38 -4.28
CA ASP A 41 1.32 8.86 -2.95
C ASP A 41 2.79 8.38 -2.85
N TRP A 42 3.34 7.77 -3.89
CA TRP A 42 4.78 7.44 -3.92
C TRP A 42 5.67 8.70 -3.83
N LYS A 43 5.29 9.80 -4.50
CA LYS A 43 6.00 11.10 -4.37
C LYS A 43 5.85 11.68 -2.95
N LEU A 44 4.68 11.52 -2.33
CA LEU A 44 4.47 11.93 -0.94
C LEU A 44 5.29 11.07 0.03
N MET A 45 5.45 9.77 -0.21
CA MET A 45 6.33 8.91 0.59
C MET A 45 7.79 9.39 0.52
N GLU A 46 8.26 9.79 -0.67
CA GLU A 46 9.59 10.39 -0.83
C GLU A 46 9.71 11.70 -0.05
N LYS A 47 8.74 12.63 -0.17
CA LYS A 47 8.69 13.88 0.62
C LYS A 47 8.71 13.62 2.13
N ILE A 48 7.96 12.62 2.60
CA ILE A 48 7.90 12.24 4.02
C ILE A 48 9.27 11.76 4.50
N ALA A 49 9.92 10.89 3.74
CA ALA A 49 11.24 10.34 4.06
C ALA A 49 12.33 11.42 4.04
N ASP A 50 12.33 12.32 3.05
CA ASP A 50 13.27 13.45 2.95
C ASP A 50 13.15 14.39 4.16
N ALA A 51 11.96 14.48 4.75
CA ALA A 51 11.73 15.24 5.99
C ALA A 51 12.06 14.44 7.27
N GLY A 52 12.57 13.21 7.16
CA GLY A 52 12.88 12.35 8.31
C GLY A 52 11.65 11.87 9.08
N LYS A 53 10.48 11.85 8.43
CA LYS A 53 9.20 11.46 9.05
C LYS A 53 8.84 10.02 8.72
N ILE A 54 7.93 9.44 9.50
CA ILE A 54 7.48 8.05 9.36
C ILE A 54 6.29 7.99 8.38
N CYS A 55 6.28 6.96 7.53
CA CYS A 55 5.15 6.64 6.67
C CYS A 55 4.65 5.22 6.94
N VAL A 56 3.35 5.05 7.16
CA VAL A 56 2.69 3.75 7.22
C VAL A 56 1.78 3.61 6.01
N TYR A 57 2.02 2.59 5.21
CA TYR A 57 1.22 2.31 4.03
C TYR A 57 0.31 1.13 4.31
N ARG A 58 -0.97 1.41 4.54
CA ARG A 58 -1.94 0.41 4.96
C ARG A 58 -2.81 -0.05 3.82
N PHE A 59 -2.76 -1.33 3.54
CA PHE A 59 -3.63 -2.03 2.61
C PHE A 59 -4.47 -3.09 3.32
N GLY A 60 -5.54 -3.53 2.66
CA GLY A 60 -6.33 -4.66 3.11
C GLY A 60 -6.94 -5.40 1.93
N ALA A 61 -7.12 -6.70 2.08
CA ALA A 61 -7.79 -7.52 1.09
C ALA A 61 -9.22 -7.04 0.86
N LYS A 62 -9.63 -6.97 -0.40
CA LYS A 62 -10.99 -6.61 -0.79
C LYS A 62 -11.54 -7.59 -1.82
N PRO A 63 -12.80 -8.06 -1.65
CA PRO A 63 -13.51 -8.80 -2.67
C PRO A 63 -13.60 -7.99 -3.97
N GLU A 64 -13.50 -8.66 -5.11
CA GLU A 64 -13.77 -8.06 -6.41
C GLU A 64 -15.20 -7.49 -6.45
N GLY A 65 -15.39 -6.36 -7.11
CA GLY A 65 -16.68 -5.68 -7.19
C GLY A 65 -17.13 -5.01 -5.90
N SER A 66 -16.28 -4.93 -4.88
CA SER A 66 -16.59 -4.13 -3.68
C SER A 66 -16.78 -2.67 -4.07
N LEU A 67 -17.97 -2.13 -3.80
CA LEU A 67 -18.26 -0.72 -4.02
C LEU A 67 -17.38 0.16 -3.13
N PRO A 68 -16.95 1.35 -3.61
CA PRO A 68 -16.36 2.37 -2.74
C PRO A 68 -17.29 2.68 -1.56
N LEU A 69 -16.70 3.12 -0.44
CA LEU A 69 -17.48 3.48 0.76
C LEU A 69 -18.60 4.47 0.46
N GLU A 70 -18.34 5.42 -0.44
CA GLU A 70 -19.27 6.47 -0.85
C GLU A 70 -20.43 5.96 -1.73
N ALA A 71 -20.29 4.77 -2.33
CA ALA A 71 -21.31 4.16 -3.19
C ALA A 71 -22.22 3.16 -2.45
N ILE A 72 -22.06 3.06 -1.11
CA ILE A 72 -22.90 2.18 -0.31
C ILE A 72 -24.13 2.95 0.12
N ASP A 73 -25.21 2.78 -0.62
CA ASP A 73 -26.53 3.19 -0.17
C ASP A 73 -26.90 2.46 1.13
N GLU A 74 -27.53 3.13 2.10
CA GLU A 74 -27.77 2.61 3.47
C GLU A 74 -28.52 1.26 3.51
N GLY A 75 -29.05 0.79 2.38
CA GLY A 75 -29.70 -0.50 2.24
C GLY A 75 -28.87 -1.64 1.65
N GLN A 76 -27.70 -1.38 1.08
CA GLN A 76 -26.86 -2.41 0.47
C GLN A 76 -25.92 -3.06 1.51
N LYS A 77 -26.22 -4.29 1.89
CA LYS A 77 -25.31 -5.10 2.72
C LYS A 77 -24.07 -5.47 1.90
N ARG A 78 -22.89 -5.09 2.35
CA ARG A 78 -21.64 -5.63 1.81
C ARG A 78 -21.67 -7.16 1.88
N PRO A 79 -21.20 -7.87 0.87
CA PRO A 79 -20.93 -9.30 1.02
C PRO A 79 -19.96 -9.44 2.21
N ARG A 80 -20.41 -10.10 3.26
CA ARG A 80 -19.57 -10.42 4.42
C ARG A 80 -18.92 -11.76 4.14
N LEU A 81 -17.66 -11.71 3.71
CA LEU A 81 -16.83 -12.90 3.71
C LEU A 81 -16.64 -13.40 5.15
N THR A 82 -16.54 -14.69 5.29
CA THR A 82 -16.08 -15.33 6.52
C THR A 82 -14.62 -14.96 6.80
N HIS A 83 -14.13 -15.25 8.00
CA HIS A 83 -12.72 -15.05 8.34
C HIS A 83 -11.80 -15.83 7.38
N ASP A 84 -12.13 -17.08 7.09
CA ASP A 84 -11.32 -17.96 6.24
C ASP A 84 -11.30 -17.47 4.78
N GLU A 85 -12.46 -17.04 4.25
CA GLU A 85 -12.54 -16.42 2.92
C GLU A 85 -11.70 -15.13 2.81
N TYR A 86 -11.67 -14.31 3.88
CA TYR A 86 -10.78 -13.14 3.92
C TYR A 86 -9.30 -13.54 4.02
N ALA A 87 -8.98 -14.59 4.78
CA ALA A 87 -7.60 -15.09 4.89
C ALA A 87 -7.09 -15.57 3.54
N ASP A 88 -7.89 -16.37 2.82
CA ASP A 88 -7.55 -16.84 1.47
C ASP A 88 -7.42 -15.69 0.46
N LEU A 89 -8.34 -14.72 0.51
CA LEU A 89 -8.28 -13.54 -0.34
C LEU A 89 -7.03 -12.71 -0.05
N SER A 90 -6.68 -12.57 1.22
CA SER A 90 -5.47 -11.86 1.64
C SER A 90 -4.20 -12.51 1.09
N LYS A 91 -4.10 -13.83 1.12
CA LYS A 91 -2.97 -14.55 0.51
C LYS A 91 -2.88 -14.29 -0.99
N LYS A 92 -4.00 -14.32 -1.69
CA LYS A 92 -4.06 -14.10 -3.15
C LYS A 92 -3.69 -12.67 -3.56
N GLN A 93 -4.00 -11.69 -2.72
CA GLN A 93 -3.81 -10.28 -3.06
C GLN A 93 -2.52 -9.67 -2.48
N LEU A 94 -1.84 -10.36 -1.56
CA LEU A 94 -0.68 -9.83 -0.86
C LEU A 94 0.43 -9.37 -1.81
N GLU A 95 0.80 -10.19 -2.78
CA GLU A 95 1.91 -9.90 -3.69
C GLU A 95 1.71 -8.58 -4.44
N LEU A 96 0.49 -8.36 -4.98
CA LEU A 96 0.16 -7.12 -5.66
C LEU A 96 0.35 -5.90 -4.76
N TYR A 97 -0.24 -5.91 -3.57
CA TYR A 97 -0.19 -4.75 -2.68
C TYR A 97 1.19 -4.55 -2.05
N LEU A 98 1.91 -5.64 -1.79
CA LEU A 98 3.30 -5.56 -1.34
C LEU A 98 4.19 -4.96 -2.44
N ALA A 99 4.02 -5.37 -3.69
CA ALA A 99 4.76 -4.81 -4.82
C ALA A 99 4.45 -3.32 -5.01
N LEU A 100 3.17 -2.91 -4.96
CA LEU A 100 2.77 -1.51 -5.03
C LEU A 100 3.42 -0.65 -3.92
N TYR A 101 3.53 -1.20 -2.71
CA TYR A 101 4.26 -0.54 -1.63
C TYR A 101 5.77 -0.49 -1.93
N LEU A 102 6.39 -1.60 -2.34
CA LEU A 102 7.84 -1.69 -2.56
C LEU A 102 8.33 -0.74 -3.66
N ILE A 103 7.53 -0.48 -4.70
CA ILE A 103 7.88 0.54 -5.71
C ILE A 103 8.11 1.90 -5.04
N GLY A 104 7.23 2.33 -4.15
CA GLY A 104 7.32 3.64 -3.48
C GLY A 104 8.08 3.63 -2.16
N ALA A 105 8.49 2.47 -1.63
CA ALA A 105 9.07 2.34 -0.30
C ALA A 105 10.29 3.24 -0.09
N GLN A 106 10.37 3.86 1.07
CA GLN A 106 11.42 4.81 1.46
C GLN A 106 11.96 4.45 2.85
N PRO A 107 13.09 5.00 3.29
CA PRO A 107 13.50 4.92 4.67
C PRO A 107 12.35 5.36 5.60
N TYR A 108 12.17 4.65 6.73
CA TYR A 108 11.09 4.88 7.70
C TYR A 108 9.67 4.70 7.15
N SER A 109 9.50 4.00 6.02
CA SER A 109 8.20 3.56 5.56
C SER A 109 7.92 2.12 5.99
N TYR A 110 6.66 1.83 6.29
CA TYR A 110 6.21 0.54 6.80
C TYR A 110 4.98 0.08 6.05
N PHE A 111 4.95 -1.21 5.71
CA PHE A 111 3.79 -1.86 5.11
C PHE A 111 2.91 -2.46 6.20
N GLN A 112 1.61 -2.17 6.14
CA GLN A 112 0.62 -2.76 7.01
C GLN A 112 -0.44 -3.49 6.16
N TRP A 113 -0.63 -4.77 6.45
CA TRP A 113 -1.57 -5.63 5.74
C TRP A 113 -2.64 -6.15 6.68
N ASN A 114 -3.88 -5.67 6.54
CA ASN A 114 -5.03 -6.16 7.27
C ASN A 114 -6.33 -5.71 6.60
N TRP A 115 -7.45 -6.39 6.85
CA TRP A 115 -8.76 -6.03 6.29
C TRP A 115 -9.70 -5.36 7.30
N ASN A 116 -9.31 -5.21 8.55
CA ASN A 116 -10.17 -4.69 9.61
C ASN A 116 -9.38 -3.87 10.63
N TRP A 117 -10.10 -3.12 11.44
CA TRP A 117 -9.58 -2.30 12.55
C TRP A 117 -9.52 -3.02 13.89
N THR A 118 -10.05 -4.22 13.99
CA THR A 118 -10.04 -5.00 15.22
C THR A 118 -9.04 -6.15 15.15
N LEU A 119 -8.51 -6.55 16.29
CA LEU A 119 -7.62 -7.72 16.38
C LEU A 119 -8.26 -9.03 15.88
N LYS A 120 -9.61 -9.09 15.88
CA LYS A 120 -10.35 -10.26 15.39
C LYS A 120 -10.63 -10.21 13.89
N GLY A 121 -10.37 -9.12 13.23
CA GLY A 121 -10.72 -8.90 11.82
C GLY A 121 -9.53 -8.75 10.89
N GLY A 122 -8.33 -9.04 11.34
CA GLY A 122 -7.14 -9.10 10.51
C GLY A 122 -6.52 -10.48 10.52
N PRO A 123 -5.73 -10.86 9.52
CA PRO A 123 -4.99 -12.10 9.59
C PRO A 123 -3.95 -11.97 10.70
N LEU A 124 -4.09 -12.78 11.72
CA LEU A 124 -2.98 -13.09 12.64
C LEU A 124 -2.01 -14.07 11.96
N GLU A 125 -2.17 -14.29 10.66
CA GLU A 125 -1.35 -15.21 9.89
C GLU A 125 -0.01 -14.59 9.56
N HIS A 126 0.96 -15.47 9.59
CA HIS A 126 2.31 -15.18 9.23
C HIS A 126 2.48 -15.37 7.71
N TYR A 127 2.84 -14.32 7.00
CA TYR A 127 3.10 -14.38 5.57
C TYR A 127 4.60 -14.57 5.34
N PRO A 128 5.02 -15.64 4.64
CA PRO A 128 6.44 -15.90 4.35
C PRO A 128 7.13 -14.72 3.65
N GLU A 129 6.40 -13.98 2.84
CA GLU A 129 6.88 -12.82 2.09
C GLU A 129 7.47 -11.74 2.99
N PHE A 130 6.97 -11.60 4.23
CA PHE A 130 7.48 -10.61 5.19
C PHE A 130 8.84 -10.96 5.80
N HIS A 131 9.30 -12.18 5.57
CA HIS A 131 10.60 -12.69 6.06
C HIS A 131 11.62 -12.88 4.95
N GLN A 132 11.24 -12.60 3.70
CA GLN A 132 12.18 -12.63 2.60
C GLN A 132 13.21 -11.50 2.77
N PRO A 133 14.49 -11.79 2.55
CA PRO A 133 15.54 -10.78 2.62
C PRO A 133 15.40 -9.83 1.44
N LEU A 134 14.90 -8.61 1.68
CA LEU A 134 14.75 -7.60 0.64
C LEU A 134 16.09 -6.94 0.29
N GLY A 135 16.89 -6.62 1.30
CA GLY A 135 18.08 -5.79 1.14
C GLY A 135 17.77 -4.32 0.90
N GLN A 136 18.81 -3.54 0.57
CA GLN A 136 18.65 -2.12 0.28
C GLN A 136 18.14 -1.93 -1.16
N PRO A 137 17.37 -0.86 -1.44
CA PRO A 137 17.06 -0.49 -2.81
C PRO A 137 18.34 -0.06 -3.55
N LEU A 138 18.55 -0.60 -4.74
CA LEU A 138 19.72 -0.25 -5.58
C LEU A 138 19.54 1.11 -6.26
N ALA A 139 18.28 1.53 -6.46
CA ALA A 139 17.92 2.81 -7.07
C ALA A 139 16.49 3.24 -6.69
N LYS A 140 16.10 4.44 -7.13
CA LYS A 140 14.69 4.84 -7.20
C LYS A 140 13.97 3.96 -8.22
N TYR A 141 12.62 3.88 -8.10
CA TYR A 141 11.83 3.18 -9.12
C TYR A 141 11.96 3.84 -10.50
N THR A 142 11.79 3.05 -11.54
CA THR A 142 11.80 3.49 -12.92
C THR A 142 10.46 3.21 -13.58
N ARG A 143 9.97 4.18 -14.35
CA ARG A 143 8.84 3.97 -15.26
C ARG A 143 9.37 3.29 -16.52
N VAL A 144 8.81 2.15 -16.92
CA VAL A 144 9.31 1.34 -18.04
C VAL A 144 9.20 2.10 -19.37
N HIS A 145 8.09 2.81 -19.57
CA HIS A 145 7.85 3.66 -20.74
C HIS A 145 7.38 5.04 -20.29
N PRO A 146 7.83 6.15 -20.90
CA PRO A 146 7.50 7.52 -20.45
C PRO A 146 6.02 7.78 -20.19
N GLU A 147 5.15 7.28 -21.07
CA GLU A 147 3.69 7.43 -20.98
C GLU A 147 2.99 6.17 -20.42
N GLY A 148 3.75 5.11 -20.11
CA GLY A 148 3.23 3.86 -19.60
C GLY A 148 2.86 3.92 -18.12
N TRP A 149 2.19 2.89 -17.63
CA TRP A 149 1.82 2.73 -16.22
C TRP A 149 2.48 1.51 -15.59
N GLU A 150 3.57 1.07 -16.20
CA GLU A 150 4.45 0.02 -15.68
C GLU A 150 5.65 0.63 -14.98
N PHE A 151 5.98 0.09 -13.80
CA PHE A 151 7.09 0.55 -12.98
C PHE A 151 7.90 -0.62 -12.48
N THR A 152 9.21 -0.39 -12.34
CA THR A 152 10.15 -1.39 -11.79
C THR A 152 10.98 -0.77 -10.69
N ARG A 153 11.44 -1.62 -9.77
CA ARG A 153 12.44 -1.25 -8.76
C ARG A 153 13.29 -2.45 -8.41
N GLU A 154 14.60 -2.22 -8.33
CA GLU A 154 15.59 -3.21 -7.95
C GLU A 154 16.02 -3.04 -6.49
N PHE A 155 16.10 -4.16 -5.79
CA PHE A 155 16.67 -4.32 -4.46
C PHE A 155 17.83 -5.31 -4.52
N GLU A 156 18.65 -5.37 -3.46
CA GLU A 156 19.76 -6.33 -3.39
C GLU A 156 19.28 -7.78 -3.62
N HIS A 157 18.12 -8.13 -3.07
CA HIS A 157 17.60 -9.50 -3.08
C HIS A 157 16.20 -9.63 -3.67
N ALA A 158 15.71 -8.62 -4.37
CA ALA A 158 14.44 -8.70 -5.09
C ALA A 158 14.39 -7.76 -6.29
N SER A 159 13.63 -8.16 -7.31
CA SER A 159 13.21 -7.31 -8.42
C SER A 159 11.69 -7.17 -8.37
N VAL A 160 11.20 -5.94 -8.41
CA VAL A 160 9.77 -5.64 -8.30
C VAL A 160 9.29 -4.99 -9.59
N TRP A 161 8.21 -5.50 -10.14
CA TRP A 161 7.49 -4.93 -11.28
C TRP A 161 6.01 -4.80 -10.98
N VAL A 162 5.40 -3.70 -11.44
CA VAL A 162 3.95 -3.47 -11.34
C VAL A 162 3.42 -2.83 -12.64
N ASP A 163 2.22 -3.22 -13.05
CA ASP A 163 1.39 -2.52 -14.02
C ASP A 163 0.18 -1.93 -13.28
N THR A 164 0.21 -0.63 -13.04
CA THR A 164 -0.82 0.07 -12.26
C THR A 164 -2.09 0.37 -13.08
N ASP A 165 -2.06 0.17 -14.38
CA ASP A 165 -3.24 0.25 -15.25
C ASP A 165 -4.06 -1.04 -15.18
N LYS A 166 -3.37 -2.18 -15.26
CA LYS A 166 -3.99 -3.51 -15.16
C LYS A 166 -4.14 -4.03 -13.72
N TRP A 167 -3.44 -3.41 -12.76
CA TRP A 167 -3.36 -3.86 -11.37
C TRP A 167 -2.83 -5.29 -11.24
N VAL A 168 -1.68 -5.52 -11.84
CA VAL A 168 -0.92 -6.75 -11.73
C VAL A 168 0.52 -6.44 -11.32
N ALA A 169 1.15 -7.39 -10.67
CA ALA A 169 2.51 -7.23 -10.19
C ALA A 169 3.27 -8.57 -10.18
N ASN A 170 4.57 -8.47 -10.02
CA ASN A 170 5.45 -9.60 -9.75
C ASN A 170 6.59 -9.16 -8.83
N ILE A 171 6.93 -10.00 -7.86
CA ILE A 171 8.12 -9.87 -7.01
C ILE A 171 8.99 -11.09 -7.24
N GLU A 172 10.14 -10.90 -7.84
CA GLU A 172 11.15 -11.95 -8.02
C GLU A 172 12.17 -11.85 -6.90
N TRP A 173 12.16 -12.81 -5.99
CA TRP A 173 13.14 -12.94 -4.91
C TRP A 173 14.41 -13.63 -5.44
N LYS A 174 15.60 -13.09 -5.09
CA LYS A 174 16.92 -13.55 -5.55
C LYS A 174 17.61 -14.44 -4.53
#